data_f25f884e4142af76a6ed315bb00decea
#
_entry.id   f25f884e4142af76a6ed315bb00decea
#
_cell.length_a   1.000
_cell.length_b   1.000
_cell.length_c   1.000
_cell.angle_alpha   90.00
_cell.angle_beta   90.00
_cell.angle_gamma   90.00
#
_symmetry.space_group_name_H-M   'P 1'
#
loop_
_entity.id
_entity.type
_entity.pdbx_description
1 polymer ?
#
loop_
_entity_poly.entity_id
_entity_poly.type
_entity_poly.pdbx_seq_one_letter_code
_entity_poly.pdbx_strand_id
1 'polypeptide(L)'
;MDIYINKIRDILIDCMPIHWYKCYLFFECTESGMSSACYYVKTPAGSIISYGDLLYNCSDEKVKSIKAGTSEILTYVRLLHEASTEQWTWGTMYISRDDYEPHCEFHNDPVTDDCWLQNRYK
;
A
#
# COMPACT_ATOMS: atom_id res chain seq x y z
N MET A 1 -9.58 1.65 -14.39
CA MET A 1 -8.58 2.10 -13.39
C MET A 1 -9.12 2.03 -11.97
N ASP A 2 -10.28 2.63 -11.71
CA ASP A 2 -10.84 2.67 -10.36
C ASP A 2 -11.12 1.30 -9.77
N ILE A 3 -11.47 0.32 -10.60
CA ILE A 3 -11.73 -1.04 -10.12
C ILE A 3 -10.49 -1.67 -9.48
N TYR A 4 -9.31 -1.43 -10.05
CA TYR A 4 -8.06 -1.96 -9.50
C TYR A 4 -7.66 -1.22 -8.23
N ILE A 5 -7.83 0.08 -8.20
CA ILE A 5 -7.57 0.90 -7.01
C ILE A 5 -8.46 0.45 -5.86
N ASN A 6 -9.73 0.21 -6.11
CA ASN A 6 -10.68 -0.26 -5.09
C ASN A 6 -10.33 -1.66 -4.58
N LYS A 7 -9.86 -2.54 -5.48
CA LYS A 7 -9.41 -3.88 -5.08
C LYS A 7 -8.19 -3.82 -4.19
N ILE A 8 -7.22 -2.98 -4.54
CA ILE A 8 -6.01 -2.78 -3.73
C ILE A 8 -6.39 -2.24 -2.36
N ARG A 9 -7.29 -1.26 -2.29
CA ARG A 9 -7.80 -0.72 -1.02
C ARG A 9 -8.39 -1.83 -0.16
N ASP A 10 -9.28 -2.63 -0.70
CA ASP A 10 -9.98 -3.66 0.06
C ASP A 10 -9.01 -4.68 0.63
N ILE A 11 -8.02 -5.10 -0.15
CA ILE A 11 -7.00 -6.04 0.28
C ILE A 11 -6.12 -5.41 1.38
N LEU A 12 -5.72 -4.16 1.18
CA LEU A 12 -4.88 -3.44 2.15
C LEU A 12 -5.59 -3.31 3.50
N ILE A 13 -6.88 -2.97 3.50
CA ILE A 13 -7.67 -2.88 4.71
C ILE A 13 -7.75 -4.24 5.41
N ASP A 14 -7.95 -5.32 4.65
CA ASP A 14 -8.00 -6.68 5.21
C ASP A 14 -6.68 -7.11 5.84
N CYS A 15 -5.56 -6.54 5.41
CA CYS A 15 -4.25 -6.80 6.00
C CYS A 15 -4.04 -6.09 7.33
N MET A 16 -4.84 -5.07 7.64
CA MET A 16 -4.64 -4.25 8.83
C MET A 16 -5.17 -4.91 10.09
N PRO A 17 -4.56 -4.63 11.26
CA PRO A 17 -5.10 -5.09 12.54
C PRO A 17 -6.37 -4.32 12.90
N ILE A 18 -7.10 -4.81 13.91
CA ILE A 18 -8.37 -4.21 14.33
C ILE A 18 -8.23 -2.73 14.66
N HIS A 19 -7.12 -2.34 15.28
CA HIS A 19 -6.87 -0.96 15.71
C HIS A 19 -5.93 -0.23 14.76
N TRP A 20 -6.42 0.07 13.55
CA TRP A 20 -5.70 0.96 12.64
C TRP A 20 -6.53 2.23 12.45
N TYR A 21 -5.84 3.36 12.30
CA TYR A 21 -6.48 4.63 11.99
C TYR A 21 -6.29 5.01 10.53
N LYS A 22 -5.06 4.90 10.04
CA LYS A 22 -4.71 5.23 8.65
C LYS A 22 -3.67 4.24 8.17
N CYS A 23 -3.84 3.76 6.97
CA CYS A 23 -2.88 2.85 6.36
C CYS A 23 -2.38 3.40 5.04
N TYR A 24 -1.17 2.97 4.68
CA TYR A 24 -0.43 3.51 3.56
C TYR A 24 0.15 2.37 2.73
N LEU A 25 0.20 2.59 1.43
CA LEU A 25 0.85 1.68 0.50
C LEU A 25 1.78 2.49 -0.40
N PHE A 26 3.02 2.06 -0.49
CA PHE A 26 3.96 2.49 -1.52
C PHE A 26 4.08 1.36 -2.54
N PHE A 27 4.09 1.68 -3.82
CA PHE A 27 4.29 0.68 -4.87
C PHE A 27 5.13 1.26 -5.99
N GLU A 28 5.91 0.36 -6.62
CA GLU A 28 6.74 0.74 -7.75
C GLU A 28 6.61 -0.28 -8.88
N CYS A 29 6.79 0.18 -10.11
CA CYS A 29 6.78 -0.64 -11.30
C CYS A 29 7.89 -0.13 -12.21
N THR A 30 9.00 -0.84 -12.22
CA THR A 30 10.20 -0.48 -12.98
C THR A 30 10.61 -1.65 -13.87
N GLU A 31 11.65 -1.45 -14.67
CA GLU A 31 12.22 -2.52 -15.51
C GLU A 31 12.70 -3.70 -14.66
N SER A 32 13.11 -3.44 -13.44
CA SER A 32 13.56 -4.46 -12.50
C SER A 32 12.44 -5.32 -11.94
N GLY A 33 11.19 -4.89 -12.09
CA GLY A 33 10.01 -5.59 -11.57
C GLY A 33 9.12 -4.67 -10.76
N MET A 34 8.23 -5.28 -9.99
CA MET A 34 7.29 -4.55 -9.13
C MET A 34 7.53 -4.89 -7.68
N SER A 35 7.32 -3.89 -6.82
CA SER A 35 7.36 -4.10 -5.38
C SER A 35 6.34 -3.20 -4.68
N SER A 36 6.00 -3.56 -3.46
CA SER A 36 5.14 -2.74 -2.62
C SER A 36 5.57 -2.83 -1.16
N ALA A 37 5.24 -1.81 -0.39
CA ALA A 37 5.44 -1.79 1.05
C ALA A 37 4.24 -1.11 1.70
N CYS A 38 3.73 -1.68 2.78
CA CYS A 38 2.64 -1.09 3.53
C CYS A 38 3.03 -0.78 4.96
N TYR A 39 2.33 0.16 5.57
CA TYR A 39 2.53 0.56 6.95
C TYR A 39 1.26 1.27 7.45
N TYR A 40 1.17 1.49 8.74
CA TYR A 40 -0.03 2.07 9.31
C TYR A 40 0.27 2.84 10.61
N VAL A 41 -0.71 3.61 11.05
CA VAL A 41 -0.72 4.24 12.37
C VAL A 41 -1.99 3.82 13.10
N LYS A 42 -1.90 3.68 14.41
CA LYS A 42 -3.05 3.29 15.25
C LYS A 42 -3.93 4.47 15.64
N THR A 43 -3.33 5.65 15.73
CA THR A 43 -4.00 6.89 16.12
C THR A 43 -3.52 8.03 15.23
N PRO A 44 -4.26 9.17 15.16
CA PRO A 44 -3.86 10.29 14.31
C PRO A 44 -2.45 10.81 14.58
N ALA A 45 -1.99 10.77 15.84
CA ALA A 45 -0.66 11.24 16.24
C ALA A 45 0.30 10.09 16.51
N GLY A 46 -0.06 8.87 16.14
CA GLY A 46 0.73 7.68 16.45
C GLY A 46 1.96 7.53 15.57
N SER A 47 2.92 6.77 16.09
CA SER A 47 4.11 6.38 15.31
C SER A 47 3.74 5.41 14.20
N ILE A 48 4.50 5.47 13.12
CA ILE A 48 4.32 4.58 11.98
C ILE A 48 4.78 3.17 12.34
N ILE A 49 3.94 2.19 12.01
CA ILE A 49 4.22 0.77 12.20
C ILE A 49 4.47 0.15 10.84
N SER A 50 5.64 -0.42 10.66
CA SER A 50 6.05 -1.02 9.39
C SER A 50 5.38 -2.37 9.16
N TYR A 51 5.46 -2.85 7.92
CA TYR A 51 5.00 -4.18 7.54
C TYR A 51 5.66 -5.29 8.37
N GLY A 52 6.98 -5.16 8.62
CA GLY A 52 7.70 -6.12 9.43
C GLY A 52 7.16 -6.20 10.85
N ASP A 53 6.90 -5.05 11.47
CA ASP A 53 6.33 -4.98 12.82
C ASP A 53 4.90 -5.51 12.85
N LEU A 54 4.13 -5.27 11.80
CA LEU A 54 2.79 -5.82 11.66
C LEU A 54 2.84 -7.36 11.70
N LEU A 55 3.71 -7.96 10.89
CA LEU A 55 3.84 -9.42 10.82
C LEU A 55 4.32 -10.01 12.14
N TYR A 56 5.26 -9.35 12.81
CA TYR A 56 5.84 -9.81 14.06
C TYR A 56 4.78 -10.02 15.16
N ASN A 57 3.75 -9.17 15.15
CA ASN A 57 2.70 -9.18 16.17
C ASN A 57 1.47 -10.00 15.80
N CYS A 58 1.52 -10.77 14.71
CA CYS A 58 0.39 -11.54 14.22
C CYS A 58 0.58 -13.03 14.46
N SER A 59 -0.52 -13.78 14.50
CA SER A 59 -0.51 -15.23 14.49
C SER A 59 0.02 -15.75 13.14
N ASP A 60 0.46 -17.01 13.10
CA ASP A 60 0.94 -17.63 11.86
C ASP A 60 -0.11 -17.62 10.76
N GLU A 61 -1.37 -17.86 11.10
CA GLU A 61 -2.47 -17.81 10.14
C GLU A 61 -2.65 -16.40 9.57
N LYS A 62 -2.59 -15.38 10.42
CA LYS A 62 -2.72 -14.00 9.99
C LYS A 62 -1.53 -13.59 9.12
N VAL A 63 -0.33 -14.03 9.45
CA VAL A 63 0.87 -13.79 8.64
C VAL A 63 0.68 -14.35 7.23
N LYS A 64 0.19 -15.58 7.09
CA LYS A 64 -0.08 -16.18 5.78
C LYS A 64 -1.11 -15.38 5.00
N SER A 65 -2.18 -14.96 5.66
CA SER A 65 -3.23 -14.15 5.05
C SER A 65 -2.69 -12.81 4.54
N ILE A 66 -1.87 -12.13 5.35
CA ILE A 66 -1.26 -10.84 4.97
C ILE A 66 -0.31 -11.02 3.78
N LYS A 67 0.52 -12.06 3.81
CA LYS A 67 1.45 -12.34 2.70
C LYS A 67 0.71 -12.65 1.40
N ALA A 68 -0.37 -13.41 1.47
CA ALA A 68 -1.22 -13.68 0.31
C ALA A 68 -1.84 -12.38 -0.22
N GLY A 69 -2.32 -11.52 0.68
CA GLY A 69 -2.90 -10.23 0.33
C GLY A 69 -1.89 -9.31 -0.35
N THR A 70 -0.68 -9.20 0.18
CA THR A 70 0.35 -8.36 -0.44
C THR A 70 0.78 -8.86 -1.80
N SER A 71 0.81 -10.17 -2.02
CA SER A 71 1.06 -10.75 -3.35
C SER A 71 -0.07 -10.41 -4.33
N GLU A 72 -1.30 -10.46 -3.87
CA GLU A 72 -2.47 -10.08 -4.68
C GLU A 72 -2.46 -8.58 -5.01
N ILE A 73 -2.04 -7.73 -4.08
CA ILE A 73 -1.86 -6.29 -4.32
C ILE A 73 -0.91 -6.08 -5.51
N LEU A 74 0.21 -6.79 -5.56
CA LEU A 74 1.16 -6.67 -6.68
C LEU A 74 0.51 -7.03 -8.01
N THR A 75 -0.36 -8.03 -8.04
CA THR A 75 -1.11 -8.39 -9.25
C THR A 75 -1.96 -7.21 -9.72
N TYR A 76 -2.68 -6.56 -8.82
CA TYR A 76 -3.52 -5.42 -9.18
C TYR A 76 -2.70 -4.16 -9.51
N VAL A 77 -1.54 -3.97 -8.87
CA VAL A 77 -0.60 -2.90 -9.25
C VAL A 77 -0.15 -3.08 -10.69
N ARG A 78 0.18 -4.31 -11.10
CA ARG A 78 0.55 -4.60 -12.48
C ARG A 78 -0.60 -4.29 -13.45
N LEU A 79 -1.81 -4.75 -13.13
CA LEU A 79 -2.98 -4.50 -13.97
C LEU A 79 -3.28 -3.01 -14.07
N LEU A 80 -3.15 -2.28 -12.97
CA LEU A 80 -3.31 -0.84 -12.94
C LEU A 80 -2.30 -0.15 -13.85
N HIS A 81 -1.03 -0.57 -13.78
CA HIS A 81 0.03 -0.03 -14.63
C HIS A 81 -0.24 -0.30 -16.11
N GLU A 82 -0.65 -1.52 -16.46
CA GLU A 82 -0.97 -1.90 -17.83
C GLU A 82 -2.17 -1.11 -18.37
N ALA A 83 -3.15 -0.79 -17.54
CA ALA A 83 -4.34 -0.05 -17.92
C ALA A 83 -4.12 1.45 -18.00
N SER A 84 -3.00 1.96 -17.47
CA SER A 84 -2.72 3.39 -17.42
C SER A 84 -2.23 3.90 -18.77
N THR A 85 -2.72 5.08 -19.17
CA THR A 85 -2.25 5.76 -20.36
C THR A 85 -0.90 6.45 -20.14
N GLU A 86 -0.61 6.82 -18.89
CA GLU A 86 0.67 7.41 -18.50
C GLU A 86 1.55 6.33 -17.88
N GLN A 87 2.85 6.37 -18.22
CA GLN A 87 3.82 5.40 -17.71
C GLN A 87 4.41 5.90 -16.39
N TRP A 88 3.67 5.69 -15.30
CA TRP A 88 4.19 6.00 -13.98
C TRP A 88 5.18 4.92 -13.52
N THR A 89 6.14 5.30 -12.69
CA THR A 89 7.17 4.39 -12.16
C THR A 89 6.91 4.03 -10.70
N TRP A 90 6.24 4.89 -9.96
CA TRP A 90 5.89 4.62 -8.58
C TRP A 90 4.63 5.41 -8.19
N GLY A 91 4.04 4.99 -7.12
CA GLY A 91 2.86 5.64 -6.59
C GLY A 91 2.66 5.35 -5.12
N THR A 92 1.73 6.09 -4.55
CA THR A 92 1.35 5.94 -3.15
C THR A 92 -0.17 5.91 -3.04
N MET A 93 -0.64 5.20 -2.01
CA MET A 93 -2.05 5.19 -1.65
C MET A 93 -2.15 5.34 -0.14
N TYR A 94 -3.11 6.10 0.33
CA TYR A 94 -3.44 6.08 1.75
C TYR A 94 -4.95 6.02 1.94
N ILE A 95 -5.37 5.42 3.05
CA ILE A 95 -6.76 5.21 3.40
C ILE A 95 -6.93 5.57 4.87
N SER A 96 -7.89 6.42 5.17
CA SER A 96 -8.27 6.77 6.53
C SER A 96 -9.50 5.97 6.94
N ARG A 97 -9.57 5.58 8.20
CA ARG A 97 -10.75 4.91 8.74
C ARG A 97 -11.97 5.83 8.78
N ASP A 98 -11.76 7.13 8.66
CA ASP A 98 -12.85 8.12 8.64
C ASP A 98 -13.73 8.01 7.39
N ASP A 99 -13.15 7.72 6.23
CA ASP A 99 -13.90 7.71 4.97
C ASP A 99 -13.71 6.45 4.12
N TYR A 100 -12.68 5.63 4.41
CA TYR A 100 -12.33 4.43 3.62
C TYR A 100 -12.05 4.72 2.15
N GLU A 101 -11.84 5.97 1.77
CA GLU A 101 -11.57 6.35 0.38
C GLU A 101 -10.09 6.19 0.05
N PRO A 102 -9.76 5.59 -1.11
CA PRO A 102 -8.36 5.49 -1.53
C PRO A 102 -7.89 6.83 -2.11
N HIS A 103 -6.83 7.38 -1.52
CA HIS A 103 -6.17 8.58 -2.02
C HIS A 103 -4.86 8.15 -2.67
N CYS A 104 -4.75 8.34 -3.99
CA CYS A 104 -3.60 7.88 -4.77
C CYS A 104 -2.86 9.03 -5.41
N GLU A 105 -1.54 8.87 -5.49
CA GLU A 105 -0.66 9.73 -6.27
C GLU A 105 0.24 8.86 -7.13
N PHE A 106 0.46 9.25 -8.39
CA PHE A 106 1.29 8.54 -9.33
C PHE A 106 2.41 9.46 -9.81
N HIS A 107 3.61 8.91 -9.93
CA HIS A 107 4.80 9.66 -10.31
C HIS A 107 5.55 8.94 -11.41
N ASN A 108 6.12 9.68 -12.34
CA ASN A 108 6.89 9.13 -13.46
C ASN A 108 8.40 9.40 -13.36
N ASP A 109 8.82 10.04 -12.28
CA ASP A 109 10.24 10.27 -12.03
C ASP A 109 10.93 9.01 -11.49
N PRO A 110 12.27 8.97 -11.48
CA PRO A 110 12.98 7.79 -10.99
C PRO A 110 12.65 7.47 -9.53
N VAL A 111 12.56 6.17 -9.23
CA VAL A 111 12.36 5.70 -7.86
C VAL A 111 13.64 5.91 -7.07
N THR A 112 13.53 6.54 -5.91
CA THR A 112 14.63 6.74 -4.96
C THR A 112 14.25 6.20 -3.60
N ASP A 113 15.22 6.04 -2.71
CA ASP A 113 14.97 5.54 -1.36
C ASP A 113 14.03 6.44 -0.55
N ASP A 114 13.90 7.70 -0.95
CA ASP A 114 13.06 8.67 -0.24
C ASP A 114 11.60 8.71 -0.73
N CYS A 115 11.27 8.01 -1.81
CA CYS A 115 9.92 8.08 -2.39
C CYS A 115 8.84 7.65 -1.40
N TRP A 116 9.06 6.62 -0.62
CA TRP A 116 8.08 6.15 0.36
C TRP A 116 7.87 7.15 1.51
N LEU A 117 8.89 7.96 1.81
CA LEU A 117 8.80 8.98 2.86
C LEU A 117 7.78 10.06 2.53
N GLN A 118 7.57 10.34 1.25
CA GLN A 118 6.61 11.38 0.81
C GLN A 118 5.18 11.05 1.20
N ASN A 119 4.85 9.76 1.28
CA ASN A 119 3.52 9.32 1.68
C ASN A 119 3.33 9.29 3.20
N ARG A 120 4.43 9.24 3.92
CA ARG A 120 4.47 9.01 5.37
C ARG A 120 3.77 10.11 6.18
N TYR A 121 3.76 11.34 5.65
CA TYR A 121 3.24 12.51 6.36
C TYR A 121 1.86 12.94 5.85
N LYS A 122 1.27 12.16 5.00
CA LYS A 122 -0.07 12.44 4.50
C LYS A 122 -1.14 11.87 5.42
#